data_dd227886929912edeb2142dc7b625570
#
_entry.id   dd227886929912edeb2142dc7b625570
#
_cell.length_a   1.000
_cell.length_b   1.000
_cell.length_c   1.000
_cell.angle_alpha   90.00
_cell.angle_beta   90.00
_cell.angle_gamma   90.00
#
_symmetry.space_group_name_H-M   'P 1'
#
loop_
_entity.id
_entity.type
_entity.pdbx_description
1 polymer ?
#
loop_
_entity_poly.entity_id
_entity_poly.type
_entity_poly.pdbx_seq_one_letter_code
_entity_poly.pdbx_strand_id
1 'polypeptide(L)'
;SYYGMRGILILYLTKTFLEGGLAFDEGTASLIYGWFTGFVYFTPLIGGWLAAKYLGQRLSITIGGLTMMVGQLILFSIGSHTGLYLGLFLLIIGNGFFKPNISTLVGGLYKDGDERRDSAFSIFYMGINLGAFLAPLVIGFLTDNIFAVKDETGNNIISYGYRYGFLAAAIGMFLGQIAFNMLAQKYLGDLGKKPGSLNSTPNADTGEVADPNKPLTKAEQQRIAVIFVYFLFAIFFFAGFEQAGSSLSLYTDKFIDRNVFGFTIPTSWFQSVNPLFIVLLAPLFSVFWSSEAGKKLSTPIKMGLGMILLGVGFFFMLGAVAERGGNIADDTIKASLLWLVFTYLLHTIGELCLSPVGLSVVTKLSPPKLASLLMGVWLLAS
;
A
#
# COMPACT_ATOMS: atom_id res chain seq x y z
N SER A 1 7.96 -1.92 7.12
CA SER A 1 7.25 -1.74 8.40
C SER A 1 5.75 -1.46 8.20
N TYR A 2 5.34 -0.52 7.35
CA TYR A 2 3.92 -0.18 7.11
C TYR A 2 3.07 -1.41 6.68
N TYR A 3 3.46 -2.13 5.64
CA TYR A 3 2.71 -3.30 5.15
C TYR A 3 2.60 -4.43 6.17
N GLY A 4 3.65 -4.66 6.95
CA GLY A 4 3.60 -5.68 8.00
C GLY A 4 2.68 -5.30 9.15
N MET A 5 2.74 -4.06 9.62
CA MET A 5 1.80 -3.53 10.62
C MET A 5 0.36 -3.57 10.12
N ARG A 6 0.13 -3.14 8.88
CA ARG A 6 -1.18 -3.16 8.23
C ARG A 6 -1.77 -4.58 8.21
N GLY A 7 -0.95 -5.61 7.97
CA GLY A 7 -1.38 -7.01 7.91
C GLY A 7 -1.94 -7.55 9.23
N ILE A 8 -1.56 -6.97 10.37
CA ILE A 8 -2.07 -7.38 11.69
C ILE A 8 -3.07 -6.37 12.29
N LEU A 9 -3.21 -5.17 11.71
CA LEU A 9 -3.97 -4.08 12.34
C LEU A 9 -5.44 -4.45 12.58
N ILE A 10 -6.15 -4.94 11.56
CA ILE A 10 -7.57 -5.26 11.69
C ILE A 10 -7.81 -6.39 12.72
N LEU A 11 -6.89 -7.38 12.77
CA LEU A 11 -6.95 -8.46 13.73
C LEU A 11 -6.69 -7.95 15.16
N TYR A 12 -5.69 -7.08 15.34
CA TYR A 12 -5.43 -6.42 16.62
C TYR A 12 -6.63 -5.60 17.12
N LEU A 13 -7.36 -4.96 16.22
CA LEU A 13 -8.56 -4.20 16.57
C LEU A 13 -9.69 -5.12 17.05
N THR A 14 -9.93 -6.25 16.39
CA THR A 14 -11.12 -7.08 16.61
C THR A 14 -10.94 -8.17 17.67
N LYS A 15 -9.74 -8.72 17.85
CA LYS A 15 -9.48 -9.71 18.90
C LYS A 15 -9.74 -9.14 20.28
N THR A 16 -10.21 -9.99 21.19
CA THR A 16 -10.47 -9.62 22.58
C THR A 16 -9.20 -9.21 23.32
N PHE A 17 -9.34 -8.53 24.44
CA PHE A 17 -8.18 -8.17 25.29
C PHE A 17 -7.43 -9.43 25.78
N LEU A 18 -8.13 -10.52 26.04
CA LEU A 18 -7.52 -11.79 26.44
C LEU A 18 -6.71 -12.40 25.29
N GLU A 19 -7.18 -12.26 24.07
CA GLU A 19 -6.47 -12.70 22.87
C GLU A 19 -5.37 -11.72 22.43
N GLY A 20 -5.11 -10.64 23.17
CA GLY A 20 -4.06 -9.65 22.88
C GLY A 20 -4.49 -8.53 21.93
N GLY A 21 -5.80 -8.36 21.68
CA GLY A 21 -6.39 -7.31 20.86
C GLY A 21 -7.03 -6.17 21.65
N LEU A 22 -7.91 -5.40 21.00
CA LEU A 22 -8.59 -4.23 21.58
C LEU A 22 -10.12 -4.37 21.67
N ALA A 23 -10.67 -5.51 21.26
CA ALA A 23 -12.09 -5.87 21.39
C ALA A 23 -13.07 -4.89 20.71
N PHE A 24 -12.68 -4.24 19.62
CA PHE A 24 -13.62 -3.49 18.80
C PHE A 24 -14.54 -4.45 18.03
N ASP A 25 -15.78 -4.06 17.81
CA ASP A 25 -16.63 -4.73 16.82
C ASP A 25 -16.09 -4.58 15.41
N GLU A 26 -16.43 -5.50 14.51
CA GLU A 26 -15.89 -5.54 13.14
C GLU A 26 -16.22 -4.28 12.32
N GLY A 27 -17.40 -3.68 12.56
CA GLY A 27 -17.82 -2.46 11.88
C GLY A 27 -16.94 -1.27 12.28
N THR A 28 -16.76 -1.05 13.58
CA THR A 28 -15.90 0.00 14.13
C THR A 28 -14.44 -0.23 13.74
N ALA A 29 -13.95 -1.46 13.81
CA ALA A 29 -12.59 -1.79 13.39
C ALA A 29 -12.36 -1.49 11.90
N SER A 30 -13.31 -1.84 11.03
CA SER A 30 -13.25 -1.54 9.61
C SER A 30 -13.28 -0.04 9.32
N LEU A 31 -14.06 0.74 10.07
CA LEU A 31 -14.07 2.20 9.97
C LEU A 31 -12.72 2.80 10.39
N ILE A 32 -12.15 2.37 11.52
CA ILE A 32 -10.82 2.82 11.98
C ILE A 32 -9.77 2.52 10.92
N TYR A 33 -9.78 1.29 10.37
CA TYR A 33 -8.87 0.86 9.32
C TYR A 33 -9.02 1.71 8.06
N GLY A 34 -10.25 1.95 7.61
CA GLY A 34 -10.56 2.77 6.43
C GLY A 34 -10.11 4.22 6.58
N TRP A 35 -10.43 4.87 7.71
CA TRP A 35 -9.96 6.23 8.00
C TRP A 35 -8.43 6.31 8.08
N PHE A 36 -7.80 5.36 8.77
CA PHE A 36 -6.34 5.28 8.85
C PHE A 36 -5.72 5.20 7.44
N THR A 37 -6.18 4.26 6.61
CA THR A 37 -5.69 4.07 5.24
C THR A 37 -5.92 5.33 4.40
N GLY A 38 -7.13 5.90 4.44
CA GLY A 38 -7.45 7.12 3.71
C GLY A 38 -6.53 8.31 4.06
N PHE A 39 -6.28 8.54 5.34
CA PHE A 39 -5.39 9.61 5.76
C PHE A 39 -3.91 9.33 5.42
N VAL A 40 -3.47 8.07 5.45
CA VAL A 40 -2.12 7.68 5.01
C VAL A 40 -1.87 8.03 3.54
N TYR A 41 -2.90 7.97 2.69
CA TYR A 41 -2.79 8.38 1.28
C TYR A 41 -3.00 9.89 1.08
N PHE A 42 -3.73 10.56 1.96
CA PHE A 42 -3.98 12.01 1.87
C PHE A 42 -2.78 12.85 2.35
N THR A 43 -2.17 12.50 3.48
CA THR A 43 -1.10 13.31 4.11
C THR A 43 0.17 13.48 3.28
N PRO A 44 0.54 12.59 2.32
CA PRO A 44 1.64 12.81 1.38
C PRO A 44 1.57 14.12 0.59
N LEU A 45 0.38 14.62 0.27
CA LEU A 45 0.22 15.90 -0.41
C LEU A 45 0.77 17.06 0.45
N ILE A 46 0.40 17.05 1.72
CA ILE A 46 0.82 18.09 2.68
C ILE A 46 2.31 17.96 2.99
N GLY A 47 2.76 16.72 3.28
CA GLY A 47 4.16 16.46 3.64
C GLY A 47 5.13 16.71 2.47
N GLY A 48 4.74 16.38 1.25
CA GLY A 48 5.51 16.69 0.04
C GLY A 48 5.63 18.20 -0.19
N TRP A 49 4.53 18.95 -0.02
CA TRP A 49 4.53 20.42 -0.13
C TRP A 49 5.40 21.08 0.95
N LEU A 50 5.30 20.64 2.21
CA LEU A 50 6.11 21.16 3.31
C LEU A 50 7.61 20.88 3.08
N ALA A 51 7.93 19.69 2.59
CA ALA A 51 9.30 19.33 2.27
C ALA A 51 9.87 20.20 1.15
N ALA A 52 9.11 20.41 0.08
CA ALA A 52 9.53 21.22 -1.05
C ALA A 52 9.77 22.68 -0.68
N LYS A 53 8.93 23.23 0.22
CA LYS A 53 8.95 24.67 0.54
C LYS A 53 9.84 25.03 1.74
N TYR A 54 9.94 24.16 2.76
CA TYR A 54 10.56 24.52 4.04
C TYR A 54 11.66 23.60 4.54
N LEU A 55 11.56 22.27 4.33
CA LEU A 55 12.39 21.29 5.05
C LEU A 55 13.49 20.66 4.18
N GLY A 56 13.23 20.50 2.88
CA GLY A 56 14.00 19.62 2.03
C GLY A 56 13.62 18.14 2.22
N GLN A 57 13.89 17.32 1.21
CA GLN A 57 13.43 15.93 1.16
C GLN A 57 14.10 15.05 2.22
N ARG A 58 15.42 15.23 2.47
CA ARG A 58 16.15 14.40 3.43
C ARG A 58 15.66 14.57 4.86
N LEU A 59 15.51 15.82 5.29
CA LEU A 59 15.02 16.11 6.65
C LEU A 59 13.60 15.58 6.80
N SER A 60 12.76 15.75 5.79
CA SER A 60 11.38 15.25 5.79
C SER A 60 11.32 13.72 5.88
N ILE A 61 12.17 12.98 5.15
CA ILE A 61 12.29 11.52 5.27
C ILE A 61 12.70 11.12 6.68
N THR A 62 13.67 11.83 7.26
CA THR A 62 14.15 11.54 8.64
C THR A 62 13.06 11.80 9.67
N ILE A 63 12.41 12.95 9.62
CA ILE A 63 11.29 13.28 10.52
C ILE A 63 10.18 12.25 10.36
N GLY A 64 9.77 11.98 9.12
CA GLY A 64 8.71 11.01 8.81
C GLY A 64 9.02 9.61 9.34
N GLY A 65 10.23 9.12 9.10
CA GLY A 65 10.67 7.80 9.56
C GLY A 65 10.72 7.68 11.08
N LEU A 66 11.25 8.69 11.78
CA LEU A 66 11.28 8.72 13.23
C LEU A 66 9.88 8.84 13.84
N THR A 67 9.02 9.66 13.25
CA THR A 67 7.62 9.80 13.69
C THR A 67 6.87 8.48 13.56
N MET A 68 7.03 7.76 12.42
CA MET A 68 6.43 6.43 12.25
C MET A 68 7.00 5.41 13.25
N MET A 69 8.30 5.44 13.52
CA MET A 69 8.93 4.58 14.53
C MET A 69 8.30 4.81 15.90
N VAL A 70 8.17 6.07 16.33
CA VAL A 70 7.52 6.41 17.61
C VAL A 70 6.07 5.95 17.64
N GLY A 71 5.31 6.12 16.55
CA GLY A 71 3.94 5.61 16.42
C GLY A 71 3.86 4.11 16.66
N GLN A 72 4.76 3.32 16.05
CA GLN A 72 4.85 1.87 16.27
C GLN A 72 5.23 1.50 17.72
N LEU A 73 6.14 2.26 18.33
CA LEU A 73 6.53 2.07 19.75
C LEU A 73 5.36 2.36 20.70
N ILE A 74 4.50 3.33 20.38
CA ILE A 74 3.30 3.61 21.17
C ILE A 74 2.32 2.44 21.05
N LEU A 75 2.08 1.91 19.84
CA LEU A 75 1.24 0.73 19.64
C LEU A 75 1.77 -0.51 20.38
N PHE A 76 3.10 -0.65 20.46
CA PHE A 76 3.74 -1.70 21.27
C PHE A 76 3.53 -1.48 22.77
N SER A 77 3.77 -0.25 23.28
CA SER A 77 3.88 0.04 24.71
C SER A 77 2.52 0.24 25.38
N ILE A 78 1.56 0.85 24.67
CA ILE A 78 0.27 1.27 25.22
C ILE A 78 -0.85 0.43 24.61
N GLY A 79 -1.19 -0.67 25.25
CA GLY A 79 -2.27 -1.59 24.82
C GLY A 79 -3.67 -1.06 25.17
N SER A 80 -4.03 0.12 24.70
CA SER A 80 -5.32 0.76 24.96
C SER A 80 -5.84 1.49 23.70
N HIS A 81 -7.12 1.87 23.71
CA HIS A 81 -7.71 2.66 22.64
C HIS A 81 -6.97 4.01 22.45
N THR A 82 -6.56 4.67 23.53
CA THR A 82 -5.78 5.91 23.45
C THR A 82 -4.43 5.69 22.77
N GLY A 83 -3.73 4.63 23.14
CA GLY A 83 -2.46 4.24 22.50
C GLY A 83 -2.64 3.94 21.02
N LEU A 84 -3.75 3.27 20.64
CA LEU A 84 -4.10 3.03 19.26
C LEU A 84 -4.22 4.34 18.47
N TYR A 85 -5.12 5.25 18.89
CA TYR A 85 -5.36 6.49 18.13
C TYR A 85 -4.11 7.36 18.04
N LEU A 86 -3.34 7.48 19.11
CA LEU A 86 -2.09 8.24 19.12
C LEU A 86 -1.04 7.59 18.17
N GLY A 87 -0.89 6.28 18.23
CA GLY A 87 0.02 5.54 17.36
C GLY A 87 -0.35 5.69 15.88
N LEU A 88 -1.63 5.48 15.52
CA LEU A 88 -2.12 5.64 14.15
C LEU A 88 -1.96 7.09 13.66
N PHE A 89 -2.24 8.09 14.50
CA PHE A 89 -2.05 9.50 14.17
C PHE A 89 -0.59 9.81 13.80
N LEU A 90 0.37 9.33 14.59
CA LEU A 90 1.78 9.50 14.28
C LEU A 90 2.21 8.75 13.00
N LEU A 91 1.65 7.58 12.75
CA LEU A 91 1.89 6.84 11.50
C LEU A 91 1.38 7.60 10.29
N ILE A 92 0.20 8.21 10.36
CA ILE A 92 -0.39 9.05 9.31
C ILE A 92 0.54 10.24 9.00
N ILE A 93 0.94 11.00 10.03
CA ILE A 93 1.83 12.16 9.87
C ILE A 93 3.18 11.72 9.32
N GLY A 94 3.78 10.70 9.92
CA GLY A 94 5.10 10.22 9.51
C GLY A 94 5.13 9.73 8.07
N ASN A 95 4.10 8.99 7.63
CA ASN A 95 3.98 8.54 6.25
C ASN A 95 3.83 9.72 5.27
N GLY A 96 3.10 10.76 5.68
CA GLY A 96 2.95 11.98 4.90
C GLY A 96 4.29 12.65 4.57
N PHE A 97 5.21 12.69 5.53
CA PHE A 97 6.56 13.22 5.30
C PHE A 97 7.50 12.23 4.60
N PHE A 98 7.32 10.91 4.79
CA PHE A 98 8.24 9.90 4.29
C PHE A 98 7.98 9.54 2.82
N LYS A 99 6.76 9.09 2.51
CA LYS A 99 6.42 8.46 1.23
C LYS A 99 6.66 9.34 -0.01
N PRO A 100 6.21 10.61 -0.07
CA PRO A 100 6.41 11.44 -1.25
C PRO A 100 7.87 11.83 -1.44
N ASN A 101 8.59 12.06 -0.35
CA ASN A 101 9.94 12.59 -0.39
C ASN A 101 10.99 11.55 -0.79
N ILE A 102 10.81 10.27 -0.40
CA ILE A 102 11.71 9.20 -0.85
C ILE A 102 11.58 8.98 -2.36
N SER A 103 10.36 9.00 -2.91
CA SER A 103 10.13 8.86 -4.36
C SER A 103 10.70 10.04 -5.15
N THR A 104 10.50 11.27 -4.66
CA THR A 104 11.07 12.49 -5.26
C THR A 104 12.59 12.45 -5.24
N LEU A 105 13.19 11.96 -4.16
CA LEU A 105 14.65 11.85 -4.03
C LEU A 105 15.23 10.85 -5.03
N VAL A 106 14.57 9.70 -5.25
CA VAL A 106 14.98 8.73 -6.28
C VAL A 106 14.94 9.36 -7.67
N GLY A 107 13.84 10.08 -7.99
CA GLY A 107 13.73 10.80 -9.26
C GLY A 107 14.81 11.85 -9.48
N GLY A 108 15.22 12.54 -8.41
CA GLY A 108 16.27 13.57 -8.46
C GLY A 108 17.70 13.06 -8.61
N LEU A 109 17.93 11.74 -8.52
CA LEU A 109 19.25 11.13 -8.78
C LEU A 109 19.66 11.17 -10.25
N TYR A 110 18.71 11.33 -11.15
CA TYR A 110 18.90 11.27 -12.60
C TYR A 110 18.48 12.57 -13.24
N LYS A 111 19.25 13.02 -14.24
CA LYS A 111 18.89 14.17 -15.07
C LYS A 111 17.66 13.82 -15.94
N ASP A 112 16.95 14.86 -16.37
CA ASP A 112 15.85 14.67 -17.31
C ASP A 112 16.38 14.10 -18.63
N GLY A 113 15.66 13.06 -19.15
CA GLY A 113 16.07 12.33 -20.35
C GLY A 113 17.11 11.23 -20.12
N ASP A 114 17.55 10.98 -18.89
CA ASP A 114 18.44 9.84 -18.59
C ASP A 114 17.63 8.53 -18.59
N GLU A 115 17.90 7.64 -19.56
CA GLU A 115 17.23 6.34 -19.70
C GLU A 115 17.34 5.44 -18.45
N ARG A 116 18.37 5.65 -17.60
CA ARG A 116 18.55 4.92 -16.36
C ARG A 116 17.52 5.26 -15.28
N ARG A 117 16.82 6.41 -15.43
CA ARG A 117 15.80 6.85 -14.47
C ARG A 117 14.68 5.83 -14.34
N ASP A 118 14.17 5.28 -15.44
CA ASP A 118 13.11 4.29 -15.45
C ASP A 118 13.56 2.98 -14.79
N SER A 119 14.79 2.56 -15.06
CA SER A 119 15.40 1.40 -14.41
C SER A 119 15.54 1.59 -12.90
N ALA A 120 15.91 2.79 -12.45
CA ALA A 120 16.02 3.09 -11.02
C ALA A 120 14.67 3.05 -10.31
N PHE A 121 13.61 3.61 -10.94
CA PHE A 121 12.26 3.50 -10.41
C PHE A 121 11.77 2.05 -10.37
N SER A 122 12.13 1.24 -11.37
CA SER A 122 11.80 -0.20 -11.39
C SER A 122 12.45 -0.93 -10.22
N ILE A 123 13.74 -0.66 -9.94
CA ILE A 123 14.46 -1.23 -8.79
C ILE A 123 13.83 -0.75 -7.47
N PHE A 124 13.51 0.54 -7.37
CA PHE A 124 12.85 1.11 -6.19
C PHE A 124 11.49 0.46 -5.94
N TYR A 125 10.67 0.29 -6.98
CA TYR A 125 9.38 -0.38 -6.90
C TYR A 125 9.51 -1.87 -6.51
N MET A 126 10.50 -2.56 -7.07
CA MET A 126 10.82 -3.94 -6.67
C MET A 126 11.19 -4.02 -5.19
N GLY A 127 11.98 -3.06 -4.68
CA GLY A 127 12.31 -2.99 -3.26
C GLY A 127 11.08 -2.77 -2.36
N ILE A 128 10.12 -1.95 -2.78
CA ILE A 128 8.84 -1.76 -2.07
C ILE A 128 8.07 -3.07 -2.02
N ASN A 129 7.91 -3.77 -3.15
CA ASN A 129 7.17 -5.03 -3.22
C ASN A 129 7.86 -6.16 -2.44
N LEU A 130 9.18 -6.22 -2.46
CA LEU A 130 9.93 -7.17 -1.63
C LEU A 130 9.69 -6.91 -0.13
N GLY A 131 9.69 -5.63 0.27
CA GLY A 131 9.33 -5.24 1.64
C GLY A 131 7.88 -5.56 1.99
N ALA A 132 6.95 -5.35 1.06
CA ALA A 132 5.53 -5.68 1.23
C ALA A 132 5.30 -7.21 1.30
N PHE A 133 6.11 -7.99 0.61
CA PHE A 133 6.09 -9.45 0.68
C PHE A 133 6.66 -9.97 2.01
N LEU A 134 7.86 -9.53 2.40
CA LEU A 134 8.56 -10.07 3.56
C LEU A 134 7.98 -9.60 4.90
N ALA A 135 7.50 -8.35 4.98
CA ALA A 135 7.13 -7.78 6.27
C ALA A 135 5.92 -8.49 6.93
N PRO A 136 4.82 -8.82 6.24
CA PRO A 136 3.73 -9.59 6.84
C PRO A 136 4.14 -11.00 7.24
N LEU A 137 5.07 -11.64 6.49
CA LEU A 137 5.60 -12.96 6.83
C LEU A 137 6.35 -12.93 8.15
N VAL A 138 7.28 -12.00 8.31
CA VAL A 138 8.07 -11.85 9.55
C VAL A 138 7.16 -11.47 10.70
N ILE A 139 6.30 -10.49 10.53
CA ILE A 139 5.42 -10.01 11.61
C ILE A 139 4.42 -11.09 12.01
N GLY A 140 3.77 -11.75 11.04
CA GLY A 140 2.84 -12.84 11.34
C GLY A 140 3.51 -14.01 12.07
N PHE A 141 4.72 -14.38 11.66
CA PHE A 141 5.47 -15.42 12.37
C PHE A 141 5.80 -15.01 13.82
N LEU A 142 6.17 -13.76 14.04
CA LEU A 142 6.42 -13.26 15.39
C LEU A 142 5.15 -13.23 16.25
N THR A 143 4.03 -12.76 15.68
CA THR A 143 2.77 -12.59 16.43
C THR A 143 2.07 -13.89 16.76
N ASP A 144 2.11 -14.87 15.84
CA ASP A 144 1.31 -16.10 15.94
C ASP A 144 2.14 -17.30 16.41
N ASN A 145 3.49 -17.22 16.35
CA ASN A 145 4.34 -18.36 16.73
C ASN A 145 5.33 -18.04 17.84
N ILE A 146 6.08 -16.94 17.75
CA ILE A 146 7.17 -16.64 18.72
C ILE A 146 6.61 -16.03 20.01
N PHE A 147 5.75 -15.02 19.87
CA PHE A 147 5.22 -14.27 21.01
C PHE A 147 3.74 -14.58 21.31
N ALA A 148 3.18 -15.57 20.64
CA ALA A 148 1.86 -16.09 20.98
C ALA A 148 1.94 -16.96 22.23
N VAL A 149 0.92 -16.85 23.10
CA VAL A 149 0.68 -17.79 24.19
C VAL A 149 -0.24 -18.87 23.65
N LYS A 150 0.21 -20.11 23.72
CA LYS A 150 -0.54 -21.29 23.26
C LYS A 150 -1.06 -22.11 24.43
N ASP A 151 -2.08 -22.93 24.17
CA ASP A 151 -2.61 -23.88 25.14
C ASP A 151 -1.60 -24.99 25.47
N GLU A 152 -1.92 -25.83 26.43
CA GLU A 152 -1.08 -26.96 26.89
C GLU A 152 -0.75 -27.95 25.76
N THR A 153 -1.61 -28.04 24.75
CA THR A 153 -1.40 -28.90 23.57
C THR A 153 -0.50 -28.25 22.51
N GLY A 154 -0.26 -26.94 22.59
CA GLY A 154 0.49 -26.15 21.62
C GLY A 154 -0.26 -25.90 20.30
N ASN A 155 -1.52 -26.33 20.21
CA ASN A 155 -2.29 -26.28 18.96
C ASN A 155 -3.13 -25.00 18.83
N ASN A 156 -3.63 -24.46 19.96
CA ASN A 156 -4.49 -23.28 19.93
C ASN A 156 -3.78 -22.08 20.52
N ILE A 157 -3.92 -20.93 19.85
CA ILE A 157 -3.41 -19.66 20.35
C ILE A 157 -4.41 -19.07 21.33
N ILE A 158 -4.01 -18.90 22.59
CA ILE A 158 -4.79 -18.23 23.63
C ILE A 158 -4.64 -16.70 23.49
N SER A 159 -3.42 -16.22 23.24
CA SER A 159 -3.15 -14.80 23.07
C SER A 159 -2.10 -14.57 22.01
N TYR A 160 -2.38 -13.63 21.10
CA TYR A 160 -1.50 -13.26 20.01
C TYR A 160 -0.48 -12.21 20.46
N GLY A 161 0.72 -12.27 19.87
CA GLY A 161 1.79 -11.33 20.15
C GLY A 161 1.73 -10.05 19.30
N TYR A 162 0.55 -9.48 18.99
CA TYR A 162 0.40 -8.33 18.07
C TYR A 162 1.29 -7.14 18.46
N ARG A 163 1.44 -6.87 19.75
CA ARG A 163 2.31 -5.78 20.22
C ARG A 163 3.74 -5.96 19.76
N TYR A 164 4.27 -7.18 19.77
CA TYR A 164 5.62 -7.47 19.27
C TYR A 164 5.72 -7.34 17.75
N GLY A 165 4.62 -7.51 17.02
CA GLY A 165 4.54 -7.16 15.60
C GLY A 165 4.78 -5.68 15.35
N PHE A 166 4.19 -4.79 16.17
CA PHE A 166 4.46 -3.35 16.12
C PHE A 166 5.90 -3.03 16.51
N LEU A 167 6.46 -3.69 17.53
CA LEU A 167 7.86 -3.53 17.88
C LEU A 167 8.80 -3.92 16.73
N ALA A 168 8.54 -5.04 16.06
CA ALA A 168 9.32 -5.47 14.90
C ALA A 168 9.24 -4.44 13.77
N ALA A 169 8.07 -3.85 13.54
CA ALA A 169 7.89 -2.77 12.57
C ALA A 169 8.67 -1.50 12.96
N ALA A 170 8.71 -1.15 14.27
CA ALA A 170 9.50 -0.04 14.80
C ALA A 170 11.00 -0.27 14.58
N ILE A 171 11.50 -1.47 14.91
CA ILE A 171 12.91 -1.85 14.72
C ILE A 171 13.26 -1.78 13.22
N GLY A 172 12.44 -2.33 12.34
CA GLY A 172 12.65 -2.25 10.90
C GLY A 172 12.72 -0.81 10.39
N MET A 173 11.87 0.10 10.91
CA MET A 173 11.92 1.52 10.57
C MET A 173 13.19 2.19 11.11
N PHE A 174 13.58 1.87 12.32
CA PHE A 174 14.81 2.39 12.94
C PHE A 174 16.06 2.00 12.15
N LEU A 175 16.20 0.72 11.80
CA LEU A 175 17.32 0.22 11.01
C LEU A 175 17.36 0.87 9.62
N GLY A 176 16.19 0.99 8.96
CA GLY A 176 16.08 1.69 7.68
C GLY A 176 16.47 3.17 7.79
N GLN A 177 16.10 3.83 8.89
CA GLN A 177 16.43 5.24 9.13
C GLN A 177 17.92 5.44 9.42
N ILE A 178 18.55 4.52 10.18
CA ILE A 178 20.01 4.53 10.37
C ILE A 178 20.71 4.35 9.03
N ALA A 179 20.33 3.32 8.25
CA ALA A 179 20.94 3.07 6.96
C ALA A 179 20.80 4.27 6.02
N PHE A 180 19.59 4.88 5.95
CA PHE A 180 19.37 6.07 5.16
C PHE A 180 20.28 7.22 5.58
N ASN A 181 20.30 7.59 6.85
CA ASN A 181 21.10 8.75 7.33
C ASN A 181 22.61 8.53 7.19
N MET A 182 23.11 7.31 7.42
CA MET A 182 24.53 6.99 7.26
C MET A 182 24.99 7.00 5.80
N LEU A 183 24.13 6.50 4.90
CA LEU A 183 24.48 6.33 3.49
C LEU A 183 24.12 7.55 2.65
N ALA A 184 23.15 8.37 3.08
CA ALA A 184 22.64 9.50 2.33
C ALA A 184 23.75 10.51 1.94
N GLN A 185 24.68 10.82 2.85
CA GLN A 185 25.76 11.75 2.52
C GLN A 185 26.71 11.18 1.47
N LYS A 186 27.01 9.90 1.56
CA LYS A 186 27.94 9.22 0.63
C LYS A 186 27.37 9.08 -0.78
N TYR A 187 26.09 8.74 -0.90
CA TYR A 187 25.48 8.40 -2.20
C TYR A 187 24.67 9.53 -2.82
N LEU A 188 24.12 10.43 -2.01
CA LEU A 188 23.27 11.53 -2.49
C LEU A 188 23.98 12.89 -2.48
N GLY A 189 25.19 13.02 -1.87
CA GLY A 189 25.89 14.31 -1.75
C GLY A 189 25.01 15.38 -1.11
N ASP A 190 24.66 16.46 -1.81
CA ASP A 190 23.81 17.55 -1.32
C ASP A 190 22.36 17.47 -1.83
N LEU A 191 22.02 16.44 -2.60
CA LEU A 191 20.69 16.24 -3.16
C LEU A 191 19.63 16.16 -2.05
N GLY A 192 18.57 16.94 -2.16
CA GLY A 192 17.45 16.95 -1.21
C GLY A 192 17.71 17.55 0.17
N LYS A 193 18.88 18.17 0.41
CA LYS A 193 19.16 18.86 1.68
C LYS A 193 18.44 20.20 1.81
N LYS A 194 18.36 20.95 0.72
CA LYS A 194 17.75 22.29 0.72
C LYS A 194 16.33 22.24 0.15
N PRO A 195 15.40 23.07 0.69
CA PRO A 195 14.10 23.25 0.06
C PRO A 195 14.24 23.69 -1.40
N GLY A 196 13.37 23.22 -2.29
CA GLY A 196 13.35 23.59 -3.69
C GLY A 196 14.48 23.03 -4.56
N SER A 197 15.44 22.31 -4.00
CA SER A 197 16.59 21.78 -4.77
C SER A 197 16.20 20.75 -5.83
N LEU A 198 15.01 20.20 -5.79
CA LEU A 198 14.45 19.22 -6.75
C LEU A 198 13.27 19.76 -7.57
N ASN A 199 12.86 21.03 -7.37
CA ASN A 199 11.69 21.63 -8.04
C ASN A 199 12.05 22.30 -9.38
N SER A 200 13.30 22.24 -9.83
CA SER A 200 13.80 23.00 -10.97
C SER A 200 13.90 22.18 -12.28
N THR A 201 13.12 21.12 -12.44
CA THR A 201 13.09 20.40 -13.71
C THR A 201 11.95 20.93 -14.60
N PRO A 202 12.27 21.53 -15.78
CA PRO A 202 11.29 21.74 -16.84
C PRO A 202 10.74 20.40 -17.30
N ASN A 203 9.46 20.33 -17.69
CA ASN A 203 8.87 19.12 -18.27
C ASN A 203 9.69 18.64 -19.47
N ALA A 204 10.28 17.45 -19.40
CA ALA A 204 11.18 16.89 -20.41
C ALA A 204 10.49 16.64 -21.76
N ASP A 205 9.17 16.50 -21.81
CA ASP A 205 8.45 16.14 -23.05
C ASP A 205 8.08 17.32 -23.96
N THR A 206 8.13 18.56 -23.48
CA THR A 206 7.68 19.71 -24.29
C THR A 206 8.69 20.84 -24.41
N GLY A 207 9.75 20.90 -23.58
CA GLY A 207 10.70 22.02 -23.59
C GLY A 207 10.09 23.41 -23.28
N GLU A 208 8.78 23.48 -23.10
CA GLU A 208 8.05 24.71 -22.79
C GLU A 208 7.97 24.92 -21.27
N VAL A 209 8.44 26.04 -20.81
CA VAL A 209 8.12 26.56 -19.48
C VAL A 209 6.64 26.90 -19.49
N ALA A 210 5.84 26.09 -18.81
CA ALA A 210 4.40 26.32 -18.73
C ALA A 210 4.13 27.68 -18.06
N ASP A 211 3.52 28.61 -18.79
CA ASP A 211 3.06 29.87 -18.22
C ASP A 211 1.88 29.56 -17.27
N PRO A 212 2.04 29.74 -15.94
CA PRO A 212 1.01 29.44 -14.97
C PRO A 212 -0.25 30.31 -15.15
N ASN A 213 -0.12 31.47 -15.80
CA ASN A 213 -1.20 32.44 -15.97
C ASN A 213 -2.01 32.22 -17.26
N LYS A 214 -1.54 31.39 -18.19
CA LYS A 214 -2.27 31.11 -19.42
C LYS A 214 -3.56 30.31 -19.12
N PRO A 215 -4.74 30.76 -19.58
CA PRO A 215 -5.99 30.02 -19.34
C PRO A 215 -5.94 28.65 -20.03
N LEU A 216 -6.63 27.65 -19.42
CA LEU A 216 -6.74 26.32 -20.01
C LEU A 216 -7.55 26.38 -21.30
N THR A 217 -7.04 25.74 -22.33
CA THR A 217 -7.77 25.53 -23.58
C THR A 217 -8.94 24.57 -23.37
N LYS A 218 -9.95 24.60 -24.26
CA LYS A 218 -11.07 23.64 -24.22
C LYS A 218 -10.59 22.17 -24.28
N ALA A 219 -9.57 21.89 -25.09
CA ALA A 219 -8.99 20.56 -25.21
C ALA A 219 -8.34 20.10 -23.89
N GLU A 220 -7.60 21.00 -23.20
CA GLU A 220 -7.01 20.69 -21.90
C GLU A 220 -8.07 20.46 -20.82
N GLN A 221 -9.15 21.26 -20.81
CA GLN A 221 -10.29 21.04 -19.91
C GLN A 221 -10.96 19.67 -20.15
N GLN A 222 -11.14 19.26 -21.41
CA GLN A 222 -11.68 17.94 -21.75
C GLN A 222 -10.75 16.81 -21.30
N ARG A 223 -9.43 16.96 -21.46
CA ARG A 223 -8.45 15.98 -20.96
C ARG A 223 -8.50 15.84 -19.44
N ILE A 224 -8.61 16.94 -18.72
CA ILE A 224 -8.77 16.95 -17.27
C ILE A 224 -10.06 16.23 -16.86
N ALA A 225 -11.17 16.50 -17.54
CA ALA A 225 -12.43 15.81 -17.28
C ALA A 225 -12.31 14.29 -17.48
N VAL A 226 -11.62 13.85 -18.53
CA VAL A 226 -11.33 12.42 -18.75
C VAL A 226 -10.49 11.83 -17.62
N ILE A 227 -9.48 12.54 -17.12
CA ILE A 227 -8.68 12.10 -15.96
C ILE A 227 -9.59 11.90 -14.74
N PHE A 228 -10.51 12.82 -14.45
CA PHE A 228 -11.44 12.68 -13.32
C PHE A 228 -12.42 11.51 -13.49
N VAL A 229 -12.83 11.19 -14.71
CA VAL A 229 -13.63 9.98 -14.97
C VAL A 229 -12.82 8.73 -14.63
N TYR A 230 -11.58 8.63 -15.10
CA TYR A 230 -10.70 7.50 -14.73
C TYR A 230 -10.41 7.43 -13.23
N PHE A 231 -10.21 8.58 -12.58
CA PHE A 231 -10.03 8.68 -11.14
C PHE A 231 -11.24 8.12 -10.37
N LEU A 232 -12.46 8.43 -10.80
CA LEU A 232 -13.66 7.87 -10.19
C LEU A 232 -13.68 6.34 -10.24
N PHE A 233 -13.37 5.74 -11.40
CA PHE A 233 -13.28 4.29 -11.53
C PHE A 233 -12.14 3.70 -10.71
N ALA A 234 -11.01 4.38 -10.61
CA ALA A 234 -9.90 3.95 -9.75
C ALA A 234 -10.30 3.93 -8.27
N ILE A 235 -11.06 4.92 -7.78
CA ILE A 235 -11.60 4.91 -6.40
C ILE A 235 -12.43 3.65 -6.16
N PHE A 236 -13.35 3.29 -7.05
CA PHE A 236 -14.16 2.08 -6.90
C PHE A 236 -13.31 0.81 -6.92
N PHE A 237 -12.31 0.75 -7.80
CA PHE A 237 -11.39 -0.38 -7.84
C PHE A 237 -10.65 -0.52 -6.51
N PHE A 238 -10.00 0.54 -6.03
CA PHE A 238 -9.20 0.48 -4.81
C PHE A 238 -10.06 0.32 -3.56
N ALA A 239 -11.30 0.82 -3.53
CA ALA A 239 -12.24 0.55 -2.44
C ALA A 239 -12.54 -0.95 -2.28
N GLY A 240 -12.67 -1.68 -3.41
CA GLY A 240 -12.78 -3.13 -3.38
C GLY A 240 -11.45 -3.82 -3.08
N PHE A 241 -10.37 -3.39 -3.72
CA PHE A 241 -9.04 -3.97 -3.56
C PHE A 241 -8.52 -3.90 -2.12
N GLU A 242 -8.74 -2.78 -1.44
CA GLU A 242 -8.33 -2.54 -0.05
C GLU A 242 -9.10 -3.41 0.97
N GLN A 243 -10.18 -4.09 0.55
CA GLN A 243 -10.84 -5.11 1.39
C GLN A 243 -9.90 -6.26 1.78
N ALA A 244 -8.82 -6.45 1.04
CA ALA A 244 -7.75 -7.40 1.39
C ALA A 244 -7.22 -7.20 2.82
N GLY A 245 -7.07 -5.95 3.26
CA GLY A 245 -6.56 -5.61 4.60
C GLY A 245 -7.63 -5.49 5.69
N SER A 246 -8.91 -5.60 5.35
CA SER A 246 -10.04 -5.48 6.29
C SER A 246 -10.95 -6.70 6.24
N SER A 247 -12.05 -6.65 5.49
CA SER A 247 -13.08 -7.71 5.48
C SER A 247 -12.55 -9.07 5.01
N LEU A 248 -11.66 -9.12 3.99
CA LEU A 248 -11.06 -10.40 3.57
C LEU A 248 -10.12 -10.98 4.63
N SER A 249 -9.39 -10.14 5.37
CA SER A 249 -8.57 -10.59 6.49
C SER A 249 -9.42 -11.16 7.63
N LEU A 250 -10.54 -10.51 7.98
CA LEU A 250 -11.48 -11.01 8.99
C LEU A 250 -12.13 -12.30 8.54
N TYR A 251 -12.56 -12.40 7.28
CA TYR A 251 -13.12 -13.62 6.72
C TYR A 251 -12.09 -14.77 6.74
N THR A 252 -10.85 -14.46 6.38
CA THR A 252 -9.75 -15.43 6.39
C THR A 252 -9.49 -15.97 7.79
N ASP A 253 -9.46 -15.10 8.80
CA ASP A 253 -9.22 -15.51 10.19
C ASP A 253 -10.30 -16.43 10.70
N LYS A 254 -11.57 -16.14 10.40
CA LYS A 254 -12.72 -16.86 10.92
C LYS A 254 -13.10 -18.09 10.11
N PHE A 255 -13.01 -18.05 8.80
CA PHE A 255 -13.74 -18.96 7.93
C PHE A 255 -12.89 -19.74 6.91
N ILE A 256 -11.61 -19.44 6.77
CA ILE A 256 -10.70 -20.17 5.87
C ILE A 256 -9.90 -21.22 6.65
N ASP A 257 -9.82 -22.43 6.12
CA ASP A 257 -8.89 -23.43 6.62
C ASP A 257 -7.46 -23.03 6.27
N ARG A 258 -6.72 -22.63 7.29
CA ARG A 258 -5.34 -22.16 7.18
C ARG A 258 -4.34 -23.26 7.58
N ASN A 259 -4.81 -24.45 7.89
CA ASN A 259 -3.93 -25.57 8.24
C ASN A 259 -3.39 -26.24 6.98
N VAL A 260 -2.08 -26.18 6.80
CA VAL A 260 -1.39 -26.81 5.68
C VAL A 260 -0.29 -27.70 6.25
N PHE A 261 -0.44 -29.01 6.09
CA PHE A 261 0.50 -30.02 6.62
C PHE A 261 0.78 -29.88 8.13
N GLY A 262 -0.22 -29.53 8.93
CA GLY A 262 -0.09 -29.35 10.38
C GLY A 262 0.44 -27.99 10.83
N PHE A 263 0.76 -27.10 9.89
CA PHE A 263 1.13 -25.72 10.19
C PHE A 263 -0.04 -24.77 9.90
N THR A 264 -0.47 -24.01 10.92
CA THR A 264 -1.50 -22.99 10.74
C THR A 264 -0.87 -21.69 10.21
N ILE A 265 -1.20 -21.34 8.97
CA ILE A 265 -0.70 -20.14 8.32
C ILE A 265 -1.25 -18.91 9.04
N PRO A 266 -0.41 -17.97 9.53
CA PRO A 266 -0.86 -16.70 10.07
C PRO A 266 -1.73 -15.92 9.09
N THR A 267 -2.85 -15.35 9.55
CA THR A 267 -3.77 -14.60 8.69
C THR A 267 -3.07 -13.44 7.96
N SER A 268 -2.14 -12.77 8.62
CA SER A 268 -1.36 -11.67 8.04
C SER A 268 -0.49 -12.07 6.84
N TRP A 269 -0.12 -13.37 6.70
CA TRP A 269 0.67 -13.85 5.57
C TRP A 269 -0.05 -13.72 4.23
N PHE A 270 -1.38 -13.72 4.23
CA PHE A 270 -2.15 -13.52 3.00
C PHE A 270 -1.98 -12.11 2.41
N GLN A 271 -1.56 -11.13 3.21
CA GLN A 271 -1.16 -9.81 2.69
C GLN A 271 0.10 -9.86 1.82
N SER A 272 0.90 -10.91 1.92
CA SER A 272 2.09 -11.13 1.07
C SER A 272 1.75 -11.75 -0.29
N VAL A 273 0.53 -12.27 -0.49
CA VAL A 273 0.14 -12.98 -1.72
C VAL A 273 0.09 -12.01 -2.91
N ASN A 274 -0.48 -10.82 -2.74
CA ASN A 274 -0.54 -9.81 -3.80
C ASN A 274 0.88 -9.35 -4.23
N PRO A 275 1.79 -8.89 -3.34
CA PRO A 275 3.16 -8.55 -3.75
C PRO A 275 3.91 -9.71 -4.42
N LEU A 276 3.69 -10.95 -3.98
CA LEU A 276 4.26 -12.12 -4.63
C LEU A 276 3.76 -12.25 -6.08
N PHE A 277 2.44 -12.16 -6.28
CA PHE A 277 1.87 -12.23 -7.62
C PHE A 277 2.30 -11.04 -8.49
N ILE A 278 2.46 -9.83 -7.94
CA ILE A 278 3.00 -8.70 -8.69
C ILE A 278 4.40 -9.03 -9.21
N VAL A 279 5.30 -9.52 -8.36
CA VAL A 279 6.68 -9.86 -8.76
C VAL A 279 6.69 -10.92 -9.85
N LEU A 280 5.82 -11.93 -9.77
CA LEU A 280 5.75 -13.02 -10.73
C LEU A 280 5.07 -12.61 -12.04
N LEU A 281 4.01 -11.82 -11.98
CA LEU A 281 3.16 -11.53 -13.14
C LEU A 281 3.54 -10.23 -13.86
N ALA A 282 4.13 -9.23 -13.19
CA ALA A 282 4.46 -7.96 -13.83
C ALA A 282 5.36 -8.10 -15.07
N PRO A 283 6.39 -8.96 -15.08
CA PRO A 283 7.17 -9.19 -16.30
C PRO A 283 6.33 -9.76 -17.45
N LEU A 284 5.43 -10.70 -17.16
CA LEU A 284 4.54 -11.32 -18.15
C LEU A 284 3.58 -10.28 -18.73
N PHE A 285 3.02 -9.43 -17.87
CA PHE A 285 2.12 -8.34 -18.29
C PHE A 285 2.87 -7.26 -19.09
N SER A 286 4.12 -6.97 -18.75
CA SER A 286 4.96 -6.05 -19.54
C SER A 286 5.14 -6.55 -20.98
N VAL A 287 5.46 -7.83 -21.15
CA VAL A 287 5.56 -8.47 -22.47
C VAL A 287 4.22 -8.47 -23.19
N PHE A 288 3.13 -8.83 -22.50
CA PHE A 288 1.80 -8.86 -23.06
C PHE A 288 1.35 -7.48 -23.56
N TRP A 289 1.50 -6.42 -22.75
CA TRP A 289 1.12 -5.06 -23.14
C TRP A 289 1.95 -4.50 -24.31
N SER A 290 3.17 -5.00 -24.49
CA SER A 290 4.05 -4.63 -25.61
C SER A 290 3.75 -5.42 -26.89
N SER A 291 2.99 -6.52 -26.80
CA SER A 291 2.60 -7.36 -27.95
C SER A 291 1.56 -6.70 -28.83
N GLU A 292 1.39 -7.20 -30.05
CA GLU A 292 0.36 -6.74 -30.98
C GLU A 292 -1.08 -6.89 -30.42
N ALA A 293 -1.34 -7.92 -29.64
CA ALA A 293 -2.62 -8.12 -28.97
C ALA A 293 -2.85 -7.08 -27.87
N GLY A 294 -1.85 -6.82 -27.01
CA GLY A 294 -1.92 -5.84 -25.93
C GLY A 294 -2.05 -4.40 -26.43
N LYS A 295 -1.37 -4.05 -27.55
CA LYS A 295 -1.47 -2.72 -28.18
C LYS A 295 -2.84 -2.42 -28.77
N LYS A 296 -3.59 -3.43 -29.21
CA LYS A 296 -4.96 -3.28 -29.74
C LYS A 296 -5.98 -2.95 -28.66
N LEU A 297 -5.69 -3.25 -27.40
CA LEU A 297 -6.58 -2.94 -26.29
C LEU A 297 -6.47 -1.46 -25.92
N SER A 298 -7.56 -0.73 -26.05
CA SER A 298 -7.62 0.67 -25.63
C SER A 298 -7.50 0.82 -24.11
N THR A 299 -7.08 1.98 -23.66
CA THR A 299 -6.95 2.28 -22.21
C THR A 299 -8.24 2.02 -21.41
N PRO A 300 -9.44 2.46 -21.86
CA PRO A 300 -10.69 2.15 -21.17
C PRO A 300 -10.94 0.64 -21.04
N ILE A 301 -10.63 -0.15 -22.07
CA ILE A 301 -10.79 -1.59 -22.03
C ILE A 301 -9.86 -2.22 -20.99
N LYS A 302 -8.59 -1.81 -20.93
CA LYS A 302 -7.63 -2.31 -19.94
C LYS A 302 -8.11 -2.04 -18.53
N MET A 303 -8.56 -0.82 -18.24
CA MET A 303 -9.07 -0.45 -16.91
C MET A 303 -10.40 -1.16 -16.61
N GLY A 304 -11.29 -1.29 -17.59
CA GLY A 304 -12.54 -2.05 -17.43
C GLY A 304 -12.29 -3.52 -17.12
N LEU A 305 -11.31 -4.15 -17.78
CA LEU A 305 -10.88 -5.52 -17.46
C LEU A 305 -10.38 -5.62 -16.02
N GLY A 306 -9.61 -4.63 -15.53
CA GLY A 306 -9.18 -4.59 -14.14
C GLY A 306 -10.35 -4.62 -13.16
N MET A 307 -11.38 -3.81 -13.40
CA MET A 307 -12.57 -3.77 -12.55
C MET A 307 -13.38 -5.07 -12.61
N ILE A 308 -13.53 -5.66 -13.81
CA ILE A 308 -14.22 -6.94 -13.98
C ILE A 308 -13.49 -8.05 -13.23
N LEU A 309 -12.16 -8.13 -13.35
CA LEU A 309 -11.36 -9.12 -12.66
C LEU A 309 -11.41 -8.98 -11.13
N LEU A 310 -11.44 -7.76 -10.61
CA LEU A 310 -11.67 -7.51 -9.18
C LEU A 310 -13.04 -8.08 -8.77
N GLY A 311 -14.11 -7.77 -9.51
CA GLY A 311 -15.47 -8.27 -9.24
C GLY A 311 -15.53 -9.79 -9.31
N VAL A 312 -14.95 -10.41 -10.35
CA VAL A 312 -14.88 -11.87 -10.49
C VAL A 312 -14.12 -12.50 -9.33
N GLY A 313 -13.04 -11.86 -8.86
CA GLY A 313 -12.34 -12.31 -7.65
C GLY A 313 -13.25 -12.41 -6.43
N PHE A 314 -14.13 -11.44 -6.20
CA PHE A 314 -15.12 -11.53 -5.13
C PHE A 314 -16.16 -12.63 -5.36
N PHE A 315 -16.53 -12.97 -6.60
CA PHE A 315 -17.39 -14.13 -6.88
C PHE A 315 -16.74 -15.46 -6.46
N PHE A 316 -15.41 -15.58 -6.50
CA PHE A 316 -14.73 -16.76 -5.94
C PHE A 316 -14.95 -16.87 -4.43
N MET A 317 -15.04 -15.75 -3.70
CA MET A 317 -15.36 -15.78 -2.27
C MET A 317 -16.80 -16.27 -2.01
N LEU A 318 -17.75 -16.10 -2.96
CA LEU A 318 -19.06 -16.73 -2.83
C LEU A 318 -18.96 -18.27 -2.91
N GLY A 319 -17.99 -18.80 -3.67
CA GLY A 319 -17.69 -20.24 -3.67
C GLY A 319 -17.23 -20.72 -2.27
N ALA A 320 -16.37 -19.96 -1.59
CA ALA A 320 -15.98 -20.24 -0.21
C ALA A 320 -17.18 -20.22 0.76
N VAL A 321 -18.09 -19.27 0.59
CA VAL A 321 -19.34 -19.20 1.38
C VAL A 321 -20.23 -20.42 1.11
N ALA A 322 -20.37 -20.81 -0.16
CA ALA A 322 -21.17 -21.98 -0.55
C ALA A 322 -20.59 -23.30 -0.01
N GLU A 323 -19.26 -23.47 -0.06
CA GLU A 323 -18.56 -24.64 0.52
C GLU A 323 -18.85 -24.81 2.00
N ARG A 324 -19.02 -23.71 2.74
CA ARG A 324 -19.39 -23.70 4.17
C ARG A 324 -20.90 -23.87 4.45
N GLY A 325 -21.72 -24.03 3.41
CA GLY A 325 -23.18 -24.11 3.58
C GLY A 325 -23.86 -22.77 3.87
N GLY A 326 -23.18 -21.64 3.69
CA GLY A 326 -23.76 -20.30 3.81
C GLY A 326 -24.04 -19.80 5.23
N ASN A 327 -23.77 -20.58 6.27
CA ASN A 327 -24.06 -20.19 7.66
C ASN A 327 -22.94 -19.30 8.23
N ILE A 328 -23.23 -18.02 8.44
CA ILE A 328 -22.29 -17.03 8.99
C ILE A 328 -22.08 -17.22 10.50
N ALA A 329 -23.07 -17.80 11.21
CA ALA A 329 -22.99 -18.01 12.65
C ALA A 329 -22.14 -19.22 13.03
N ASP A 330 -21.90 -20.14 12.09
CA ASP A 330 -21.08 -21.34 12.30
C ASP A 330 -19.67 -21.13 11.79
N ASP A 331 -18.71 -20.96 12.67
CA ASP A 331 -17.30 -20.83 12.39
C ASP A 331 -16.51 -22.14 12.47
N THR A 332 -17.19 -23.27 12.75
CA THR A 332 -16.55 -24.59 12.81
C THR A 332 -16.26 -25.16 11.43
N ILE A 333 -17.10 -24.82 10.43
CA ILE A 333 -16.92 -25.25 9.04
C ILE A 333 -16.05 -24.23 8.34
N LYS A 334 -14.88 -24.65 7.87
CA LYS A 334 -13.92 -23.81 7.16
C LYS A 334 -13.95 -24.10 5.67
N ALA A 335 -13.76 -23.05 4.85
CA ALA A 335 -13.59 -23.18 3.41
C ALA A 335 -12.11 -23.38 3.03
N SER A 336 -11.89 -23.98 1.87
CA SER A 336 -10.55 -24.15 1.32
C SER A 336 -9.84 -22.82 1.10
N LEU A 337 -8.56 -22.75 1.47
CA LEU A 337 -7.73 -21.56 1.24
C LEU A 337 -7.54 -21.23 -0.25
N LEU A 338 -7.79 -22.18 -1.16
CA LEU A 338 -7.65 -21.97 -2.60
C LEU A 338 -8.60 -20.88 -3.12
N TRP A 339 -9.81 -20.75 -2.55
CA TRP A 339 -10.71 -19.66 -2.90
C TRP A 339 -10.09 -18.29 -2.70
N LEU A 340 -9.42 -18.13 -1.56
CA LEU A 340 -8.74 -16.88 -1.23
C LEU A 340 -7.54 -16.60 -2.15
N VAL A 341 -6.73 -17.64 -2.44
CA VAL A 341 -5.58 -17.53 -3.34
C VAL A 341 -6.00 -17.12 -4.74
N PHE A 342 -7.06 -17.73 -5.28
CA PHE A 342 -7.61 -17.34 -6.60
C PHE A 342 -8.20 -15.93 -6.58
N THR A 343 -8.85 -15.52 -5.49
CA THR A 343 -9.33 -14.15 -5.30
C THR A 343 -8.17 -13.17 -5.40
N TYR A 344 -7.09 -13.38 -4.63
CA TYR A 344 -5.91 -12.53 -4.69
C TYR A 344 -5.23 -12.54 -6.06
N LEU A 345 -5.20 -13.68 -6.74
CA LEU A 345 -4.67 -13.77 -8.10
C LEU A 345 -5.45 -12.86 -9.06
N LEU A 346 -6.78 -12.95 -9.07
CA LEU A 346 -7.63 -12.14 -9.94
C LEU A 346 -7.56 -10.64 -9.58
N HIS A 347 -7.53 -10.31 -8.30
CA HIS A 347 -7.34 -8.94 -7.82
C HIS A 347 -6.01 -8.36 -8.29
N THR A 348 -4.92 -9.15 -8.20
CA THR A 348 -3.58 -8.72 -8.66
C THR A 348 -3.52 -8.55 -10.18
N ILE A 349 -4.12 -9.47 -10.95
CA ILE A 349 -4.23 -9.31 -12.40
C ILE A 349 -5.02 -8.04 -12.73
N GLY A 350 -6.12 -7.80 -12.00
CA GLY A 350 -6.92 -6.58 -12.14
C GLY A 350 -6.10 -5.31 -11.85
N GLU A 351 -5.28 -5.33 -10.80
CA GLU A 351 -4.38 -4.24 -10.45
C GLU A 351 -3.34 -3.98 -11.56
N LEU A 352 -2.74 -5.03 -12.12
CA LEU A 352 -1.77 -4.91 -13.23
C LEU A 352 -2.41 -4.37 -14.53
N CYS A 353 -3.73 -4.54 -14.69
CA CYS A 353 -4.48 -3.94 -15.79
C CYS A 353 -4.79 -2.45 -15.55
N LEU A 354 -4.95 -2.02 -14.30
CA LEU A 354 -5.43 -0.68 -13.95
C LEU A 354 -4.30 0.27 -13.56
N SER A 355 -3.44 -0.13 -12.62
CA SER A 355 -2.48 0.80 -11.96
C SER A 355 -1.44 1.37 -12.92
N PRO A 356 -0.69 0.58 -13.72
CA PRO A 356 0.29 1.12 -14.65
C PRO A 356 -0.36 1.95 -15.77
N VAL A 357 -1.53 1.50 -16.22
CA VAL A 357 -2.28 2.15 -17.30
C VAL A 357 -2.79 3.51 -16.85
N GLY A 358 -3.34 3.59 -15.64
CA GLY A 358 -3.83 4.83 -15.06
C GLY A 358 -2.74 5.89 -14.89
N LEU A 359 -1.59 5.51 -14.35
CA LEU A 359 -0.42 6.40 -14.24
C LEU A 359 -0.01 6.95 -15.62
N SER A 360 0.06 6.09 -16.64
CA SER A 360 0.37 6.49 -18.02
C SER A 360 -0.65 7.47 -18.58
N VAL A 361 -1.95 7.25 -18.34
CA VAL A 361 -3.02 8.16 -18.81
C VAL A 361 -2.89 9.54 -18.19
N VAL A 362 -2.72 9.60 -16.87
CA VAL A 362 -2.56 10.89 -16.17
C VAL A 362 -1.35 11.64 -16.71
N THR A 363 -0.21 10.97 -16.89
CA THR A 363 0.99 11.60 -17.44
C THR A 363 0.75 12.15 -18.86
N LYS A 364 0.07 11.39 -19.74
CA LYS A 364 -0.16 11.79 -21.14
C LYS A 364 -1.23 12.86 -21.32
N LEU A 365 -2.27 12.85 -20.48
CA LEU A 365 -3.41 13.76 -20.64
C LEU A 365 -3.25 15.06 -19.84
N SER A 366 -2.42 15.07 -18.80
CA SER A 366 -2.26 16.24 -17.94
C SER A 366 -1.67 17.42 -18.70
N PRO A 367 -2.29 18.59 -18.63
CA PRO A 367 -1.64 19.83 -19.06
C PRO A 367 -0.35 20.05 -18.25
N PRO A 368 0.76 20.55 -18.87
CA PRO A 368 2.05 20.68 -18.18
C PRO A 368 1.97 21.43 -16.86
N LYS A 369 1.18 22.50 -16.79
CA LYS A 369 1.00 23.31 -15.57
C LYS A 369 0.27 22.61 -14.42
N LEU A 370 -0.48 21.54 -14.69
CA LEU A 370 -1.26 20.78 -13.70
C LEU A 370 -0.77 19.34 -13.53
N ALA A 371 0.27 18.93 -14.25
CA ALA A 371 0.72 17.53 -14.27
C ALA A 371 1.02 16.98 -12.87
N SER A 372 1.78 17.69 -12.05
CA SER A 372 2.11 17.29 -10.69
C SER A 372 0.88 17.23 -9.78
N LEU A 373 -0.05 18.19 -9.92
CA LEU A 373 -1.28 18.22 -9.16
C LEU A 373 -2.19 17.04 -9.51
N LEU A 374 -2.41 16.81 -10.81
CA LEU A 374 -3.27 15.71 -11.29
C LEU A 374 -2.67 14.33 -10.97
N MET A 375 -1.34 14.21 -11.01
CA MET A 375 -0.66 12.98 -10.54
C MET A 375 -0.84 12.80 -9.03
N GLY A 376 -0.74 13.87 -8.24
CA GLY A 376 -1.03 13.82 -6.80
C GLY A 376 -2.47 13.39 -6.51
N VAL A 377 -3.43 13.97 -7.25
CA VAL A 377 -4.86 13.58 -7.15
C VAL A 377 -5.05 12.11 -7.54
N TRP A 378 -4.39 11.63 -8.61
CA TRP A 378 -4.46 10.22 -9.01
C TRP A 378 -3.99 9.28 -7.91
N LEU A 379 -2.88 9.59 -7.25
CA LEU A 379 -2.33 8.79 -6.16
C LEU A 379 -3.21 8.78 -4.90
N LEU A 380 -4.20 9.69 -4.79
CA LEU A 380 -5.21 9.64 -3.72
C LEU A 380 -6.26 8.54 -3.94
N ALA A 381 -6.41 8.04 -5.16
CA ALA A 381 -7.38 6.98 -5.45
C ALA A 381 -6.90 5.59 -5.02
N SER A 382 -5.58 5.42 -4.78
CA SER A 382 -4.94 4.11 -4.54
C SER A 382 -4.70 3.79 -3.07
#